data_74eb16a6cba859d1cf2a9c6792b589b4
#
_entry.id   74eb16a6cba859d1cf2a9c6792b589b4
#
_cell.length_a   1.000
_cell.length_b   1.000
_cell.length_c   1.000
_cell.angle_alpha   90.00
_cell.angle_beta   90.00
_cell.angle_gamma   90.00
#
_symmetry.space_group_name_H-M   'P 1'
#
loop_
_entity.id
_entity.type
_entity.pdbx_description
1 polymer ?
#
loop_
_entity_poly.entity_id
_entity_poly.type
_entity_poly.pdbx_seq_one_letter_code
_entity_poly.pdbx_strand_id
1 'polypeptide(L)'
;MDEKINKIREFIPKFYEELNYEIYLNYSGLKDTLNTSEIYEKYSFLIDKELALKIKNKDRRLNYISSFIQGMYINKKTSKIRDKIATVEANTFIEYEGKKINYRIVPIVIANESRREIRKILYKERIKSFYPINKYYIKLWKAMNQASRNLGYKNYLEYCSFINLKDYEKLKQKAQQFLVKTKSLYVDLMYEN
;
A
#
# COMPACT_ATOMS: atom_id res chain seq x y z
N MET A 1 5.01 19.36 25.31
CA MET A 1 5.43 18.22 24.41
C MET A 1 4.72 16.95 24.85
N ASP A 2 4.81 16.58 26.11
CA ASP A 2 4.25 15.32 26.64
C ASP A 2 2.72 15.25 26.57
N GLU A 3 2.02 16.34 26.80
CA GLU A 3 0.56 16.42 26.64
C GLU A 3 0.11 16.09 25.21
N LYS A 4 0.78 16.66 24.20
CA LYS A 4 0.49 16.35 22.80
C LYS A 4 0.76 14.88 22.46
N ILE A 5 1.87 14.33 22.97
CA ILE A 5 2.21 12.91 22.76
C ILE A 5 1.18 12.00 23.42
N ASN A 6 0.74 12.30 24.63
CA ASN A 6 -0.27 11.54 25.36
C ASN A 6 -1.61 11.58 24.63
N LYS A 7 -2.04 12.74 24.14
CA LYS A 7 -3.23 12.88 23.30
C LYS A 7 -3.14 12.01 22.04
N ILE A 8 -2.01 12.03 21.35
CA ILE A 8 -1.81 11.20 20.16
C ILE A 8 -1.95 9.72 20.53
N ARG A 9 -1.30 9.26 21.60
CA ARG A 9 -1.39 7.86 22.08
C ARG A 9 -2.81 7.43 22.39
N GLU A 10 -3.61 8.29 23.00
CA GLU A 10 -5.01 8.00 23.31
C GLU A 10 -5.86 7.77 22.06
N PHE A 11 -5.60 8.54 20.99
CA PHE A 11 -6.42 8.48 19.77
C PHE A 11 -5.96 7.44 18.76
N ILE A 12 -4.73 6.91 18.84
CA ILE A 12 -4.22 5.88 17.93
C ILE A 12 -5.15 4.66 17.84
N PRO A 13 -5.60 4.04 18.94
CA PRO A 13 -6.51 2.88 18.87
C PRO A 13 -7.83 3.22 18.18
N LYS A 14 -8.47 4.32 18.54
CA LYS A 14 -9.74 4.78 17.96
C LYS A 14 -9.62 5.03 16.45
N PHE A 15 -8.54 5.68 16.04
CA PHE A 15 -8.25 5.91 14.63
C PHE A 15 -8.11 4.59 13.85
N TYR A 16 -7.35 3.63 14.37
CA TYR A 16 -7.16 2.35 13.69
C TYR A 16 -8.42 1.48 13.71
N GLU A 17 -9.25 1.55 14.73
CA GLU A 17 -10.52 0.86 14.77
C GLU A 17 -11.43 1.32 13.63
N GLU A 18 -11.65 2.64 13.49
CA GLU A 18 -12.47 3.19 12.41
C GLU A 18 -11.87 2.92 11.03
N LEU A 19 -10.55 3.10 10.87
CA LEU A 19 -9.86 2.86 9.61
C LEU A 19 -9.96 1.39 9.17
N ASN A 20 -9.68 0.47 10.08
CA ASN A 20 -9.72 -0.97 9.80
C ASN A 20 -11.14 -1.46 9.52
N TYR A 21 -12.14 -0.91 10.21
CA TYR A 21 -13.54 -1.23 9.95
C TYR A 21 -13.98 -0.77 8.55
N GLU A 22 -13.64 0.43 8.12
CA GLU A 22 -13.93 0.93 6.77
C GLU A 22 -13.24 0.07 5.69
N ILE A 23 -11.96 -0.29 5.93
CA ILE A 23 -11.22 -1.18 5.04
C ILE A 23 -11.87 -2.56 4.99
N TYR A 24 -12.25 -3.13 6.13
CA TYR A 24 -12.93 -4.42 6.20
C TYR A 24 -14.23 -4.43 5.38
N LEU A 25 -15.09 -3.43 5.54
CA LEU A 25 -16.34 -3.34 4.79
C LEU A 25 -16.12 -3.37 3.27
N ASN A 26 -15.12 -2.65 2.77
CA ASN A 26 -14.84 -2.60 1.34
C ASN A 26 -14.18 -3.88 0.82
N TYR A 27 -13.19 -4.43 1.53
CA TYR A 27 -12.46 -5.62 1.05
C TYR A 27 -13.23 -6.93 1.25
N SER A 28 -14.19 -6.99 2.17
CA SER A 28 -15.11 -8.12 2.31
C SER A 28 -16.28 -8.10 1.32
N GLY A 29 -16.40 -7.01 0.53
CA GLY A 29 -17.49 -6.85 -0.43
C GLY A 29 -18.82 -6.38 0.18
N LEU A 30 -18.83 -5.98 1.46
CA LEU A 30 -20.00 -5.41 2.13
C LEU A 30 -20.27 -3.95 1.70
N LYS A 31 -19.27 -3.29 1.11
CA LYS A 31 -19.33 -1.92 0.65
C LYS A 31 -18.49 -1.73 -0.62
N ASP A 32 -19.10 -1.21 -1.68
CA ASP A 32 -18.43 -1.02 -2.98
C ASP A 32 -17.50 0.20 -3.03
N THR A 33 -17.64 1.12 -2.07
CA THR A 33 -16.79 2.32 -1.96
C THR A 33 -15.86 2.21 -0.77
N LEU A 34 -14.70 2.86 -0.86
CA LEU A 34 -13.79 3.04 0.27
C LEU A 34 -13.70 4.54 0.60
N ASN A 35 -13.88 4.91 1.86
CA ASN A 35 -13.94 6.31 2.31
C ASN A 35 -12.93 6.61 3.44
N THR A 36 -11.72 6.07 3.35
CA THR A 36 -10.68 6.31 4.35
C THR A 36 -10.26 7.78 4.43
N SER A 37 -10.46 8.55 3.35
CA SER A 37 -10.14 9.98 3.32
C SER A 37 -10.93 10.80 4.35
N GLU A 38 -12.16 10.43 4.64
CA GLU A 38 -12.99 11.09 5.66
C GLU A 38 -12.44 10.83 7.08
N ILE A 39 -11.96 9.61 7.31
CA ILE A 39 -11.34 9.22 8.59
C ILE A 39 -10.03 9.99 8.79
N TYR A 40 -9.18 10.07 7.75
CA TYR A 40 -7.96 10.87 7.82
C TYR A 40 -8.24 12.36 8.02
N GLU A 41 -9.34 12.89 7.50
CA GLU A 41 -9.75 14.27 7.75
C GLU A 41 -10.21 14.46 9.19
N LYS A 42 -11.08 13.59 9.70
CA LYS A 42 -11.58 13.58 11.09
C LYS A 42 -10.43 13.60 12.11
N TYR A 43 -9.40 12.78 11.88
CA TYR A 43 -8.24 12.65 12.77
C TYR A 43 -7.05 13.55 12.37
N SER A 44 -7.27 14.56 11.50
CA SER A 44 -6.18 15.41 11.02
C SER A 44 -5.49 16.25 12.10
N PHE A 45 -6.16 16.47 13.23
CA PHE A 45 -5.60 17.15 14.42
C PHE A 45 -4.42 16.38 15.07
N LEU A 46 -4.25 15.08 14.73
CA LEU A 46 -3.09 14.27 15.17
C LEU A 46 -1.84 14.55 14.31
N ILE A 47 -1.95 15.29 13.21
CA ILE A 47 -0.84 15.55 12.29
C ILE A 47 -0.09 16.81 12.74
N ASP A 48 1.00 16.59 13.47
CA ASP A 48 1.93 17.66 13.87
C ASP A 48 3.32 17.33 13.30
N LYS A 49 3.63 17.90 12.13
CA LYS A 49 4.89 17.65 11.40
C LYS A 49 6.10 18.10 12.20
N GLU A 50 6.01 19.26 12.87
CA GLU A 50 7.12 19.81 13.65
C GLU A 50 7.44 18.90 14.84
N LEU A 51 6.40 18.45 15.55
CA LEU A 51 6.54 17.46 16.63
C LEU A 51 7.18 16.18 16.09
N ALA A 52 6.69 15.64 14.98
CA ALA A 52 7.22 14.40 14.40
C ALA A 52 8.72 14.51 14.08
N LEU A 53 9.15 15.60 13.46
CA LEU A 53 10.57 15.83 13.13
C LEU A 53 11.41 16.06 14.38
N LYS A 54 10.87 16.76 15.38
CA LYS A 54 11.56 17.05 16.64
C LYS A 54 11.83 15.80 17.48
N ILE A 55 10.94 14.82 17.47
CA ILE A 55 11.06 13.56 18.24
C ILE A 55 11.68 12.41 17.46
N LYS A 56 11.89 12.59 16.16
CA LYS A 56 12.55 11.62 15.29
C LYS A 56 13.96 11.26 15.81
N ASN A 57 14.28 9.99 15.86
CA ASN A 57 15.57 9.43 16.31
C ASN A 57 15.96 9.72 17.77
N LYS A 58 15.02 10.13 18.64
CA LYS A 58 15.34 10.35 20.05
C LYS A 58 15.38 9.04 20.84
N ASP A 59 14.31 8.27 20.78
CA ASP A 59 14.22 6.92 21.36
C ASP A 59 13.17 6.07 20.62
N ARG A 60 13.11 4.76 20.94
CA ARG A 60 12.22 3.81 20.25
C ARG A 60 10.73 4.18 20.35
N ARG A 61 10.28 4.66 21.52
CA ARG A 61 8.86 4.99 21.76
C ARG A 61 8.48 6.27 21.03
N LEU A 62 9.36 7.27 21.04
CA LEU A 62 9.18 8.53 20.32
C LEU A 62 9.27 8.33 18.82
N ASN A 63 10.13 7.42 18.34
CA ASN A 63 10.18 7.05 16.93
C ASN A 63 8.87 6.41 16.45
N TYR A 64 8.21 5.59 17.27
CA TYR A 64 6.88 5.05 16.94
C TYR A 64 5.85 6.18 16.74
N ILE A 65 5.78 7.14 17.66
CA ILE A 65 4.89 8.30 17.53
C ILE A 65 5.24 9.17 16.32
N SER A 66 6.54 9.42 16.12
CA SER A 66 7.02 10.14 14.94
C SER A 66 6.58 9.45 13.64
N SER A 67 6.77 8.14 13.55
CA SER A 67 6.37 7.33 12.39
C SER A 67 4.86 7.36 12.17
N PHE A 68 4.06 7.27 13.24
CA PHE A 68 2.61 7.38 13.17
C PHE A 68 2.18 8.73 12.58
N ILE A 69 2.67 9.86 13.13
CA ILE A 69 2.32 11.20 12.65
C ILE A 69 2.73 11.40 11.18
N GLN A 70 3.93 10.95 10.80
CA GLN A 70 4.41 11.03 9.42
C GLN A 70 3.56 10.16 8.48
N GLY A 71 3.20 8.95 8.91
CA GLY A 71 2.29 8.07 8.19
C GLY A 71 0.92 8.70 8.00
N MET A 72 0.35 9.30 9.04
CA MET A 72 -0.90 10.05 8.98
C MET A 72 -0.84 11.18 7.95
N TYR A 73 0.26 11.94 7.93
CA TYR A 73 0.46 13.02 6.95
C TYR A 73 0.47 12.50 5.51
N ILE A 74 1.27 11.48 5.21
CA ILE A 74 1.37 10.89 3.87
C ILE A 74 0.02 10.30 3.45
N ASN A 75 -0.60 9.52 4.33
CA ASN A 75 -1.86 8.85 4.05
C ASN A 75 -3.01 9.87 3.87
N LYS A 76 -3.10 10.92 4.67
CA LYS A 76 -4.06 12.01 4.44
C LYS A 76 -3.91 12.63 3.04
N LYS A 77 -2.67 12.86 2.58
CA LYS A 77 -2.40 13.40 1.24
C LYS A 77 -2.72 12.43 0.09
N THR A 78 -2.80 11.13 0.37
CA THR A 78 -2.97 10.08 -0.64
C THR A 78 -4.29 9.30 -0.51
N SER A 79 -5.02 9.43 0.60
CA SER A 79 -6.23 8.65 0.90
C SER A 79 -7.29 8.73 -0.20
N LYS A 80 -7.62 9.94 -0.69
CA LYS A 80 -8.59 10.11 -1.79
C LYS A 80 -8.22 9.31 -3.05
N ILE A 81 -6.91 9.20 -3.35
CA ILE A 81 -6.45 8.41 -4.51
C ILE A 81 -6.58 6.92 -4.19
N ARG A 82 -6.25 6.49 -2.98
CA ARG A 82 -6.39 5.10 -2.51
C ARG A 82 -7.84 4.68 -2.49
N ASP A 83 -8.73 5.52 -1.96
CA ASP A 83 -10.17 5.29 -1.94
C ASP A 83 -10.70 5.10 -3.36
N LYS A 84 -10.25 5.95 -4.30
CA LYS A 84 -10.64 5.82 -5.72
C LYS A 84 -10.14 4.53 -6.35
N ILE A 85 -8.89 4.11 -6.07
CA ILE A 85 -8.34 2.84 -6.56
C ILE A 85 -9.19 1.69 -6.03
N ALA A 86 -9.39 1.61 -4.72
CA ALA A 86 -10.14 0.53 -4.09
C ALA A 86 -11.59 0.46 -4.58
N THR A 87 -12.25 1.62 -4.74
CA THR A 87 -13.62 1.70 -5.29
C THR A 87 -13.65 1.20 -6.75
N VAL A 88 -12.69 1.61 -7.59
CA VAL A 88 -12.64 1.14 -8.98
C VAL A 88 -12.36 -0.36 -9.05
N GLU A 89 -11.44 -0.88 -8.24
CA GLU A 89 -11.16 -2.33 -8.18
C GLU A 89 -12.38 -3.15 -7.73
N ALA A 90 -13.12 -2.66 -6.71
CA ALA A 90 -14.32 -3.33 -6.22
C ALA A 90 -15.42 -3.43 -7.30
N ASN A 91 -15.49 -2.44 -8.19
CA ASN A 91 -16.49 -2.33 -9.26
C ASN A 91 -15.97 -2.78 -10.64
N THR A 92 -14.77 -3.35 -10.71
CA THR A 92 -14.19 -3.86 -11.96
C THR A 92 -14.42 -5.36 -12.04
N PHE A 93 -14.92 -5.83 -13.19
CA PHE A 93 -15.17 -7.24 -13.47
C PHE A 93 -14.51 -7.64 -14.78
N ILE A 94 -14.11 -8.89 -14.87
CA ILE A 94 -13.78 -9.56 -16.14
C ILE A 94 -14.90 -10.53 -16.48
N GLU A 95 -15.16 -10.71 -17.78
CA GLU A 95 -16.11 -11.69 -18.28
C GLU A 95 -15.37 -12.92 -18.81
N TYR A 96 -15.78 -14.10 -18.33
CA TYR A 96 -15.23 -15.37 -18.78
C TYR A 96 -16.33 -16.43 -18.79
N GLU A 97 -16.56 -17.07 -19.94
CA GLU A 97 -17.60 -18.09 -20.13
C GLU A 97 -19.00 -17.65 -19.63
N GLY A 98 -19.37 -16.38 -19.91
CA GLY A 98 -20.66 -15.80 -19.50
C GLY A 98 -20.75 -15.45 -18.00
N LYS A 99 -19.67 -15.62 -17.23
CA LYS A 99 -19.61 -15.26 -15.81
C LYS A 99 -18.84 -13.99 -15.60
N LYS A 100 -19.36 -13.13 -14.71
CA LYS A 100 -18.65 -11.94 -14.23
C LYS A 100 -17.82 -12.29 -13.00
N ILE A 101 -16.51 -12.11 -13.08
CA ILE A 101 -15.55 -12.36 -12.00
C ILE A 101 -15.00 -11.02 -11.54
N ASN A 102 -15.14 -10.71 -10.24
CA ASN A 102 -14.58 -9.47 -9.70
C ASN A 102 -13.05 -9.44 -9.85
N TYR A 103 -12.50 -8.31 -10.26
CA TYR A 103 -11.08 -8.10 -10.49
C TYR A 103 -10.18 -8.56 -9.33
N ARG A 104 -10.61 -8.34 -8.09
CA ARG A 104 -9.87 -8.72 -6.87
C ARG A 104 -9.77 -10.23 -6.66
N ILE A 105 -10.78 -10.98 -7.16
CA ILE A 105 -10.85 -12.45 -7.00
C ILE A 105 -10.13 -13.18 -8.13
N VAL A 106 -9.93 -12.54 -9.27
CA VAL A 106 -9.29 -13.16 -10.45
C VAL A 106 -7.97 -13.89 -10.12
N PRO A 107 -7.05 -13.36 -9.30
CA PRO A 107 -5.82 -14.09 -8.94
C PRO A 107 -6.09 -15.43 -8.25
N ILE A 108 -7.13 -15.51 -7.42
CA ILE A 108 -7.52 -16.73 -6.71
C ILE A 108 -8.10 -17.73 -7.71
N VAL A 109 -8.94 -17.25 -8.66
CA VAL A 109 -9.48 -18.10 -9.71
C VAL A 109 -8.36 -18.68 -10.58
N ILE A 110 -7.37 -17.84 -10.98
CA ILE A 110 -6.20 -18.30 -11.74
C ILE A 110 -5.39 -19.33 -10.96
N ALA A 111 -5.18 -19.14 -9.68
CA ALA A 111 -4.40 -20.07 -8.84
C ALA A 111 -5.06 -21.45 -8.70
N ASN A 112 -6.39 -21.50 -8.73
CA ASN A 112 -7.17 -22.74 -8.60
C ASN A 112 -7.55 -23.38 -9.95
N GLU A 113 -7.25 -22.76 -11.08
CA GLU A 113 -7.53 -23.29 -12.40
C GLU A 113 -6.40 -24.23 -12.86
N SER A 114 -6.71 -25.48 -13.14
CA SER A 114 -5.72 -26.49 -13.59
C SER A 114 -5.31 -26.29 -15.06
N ARG A 115 -6.22 -25.83 -15.91
CA ARG A 115 -6.03 -25.69 -17.35
C ARG A 115 -5.16 -24.46 -17.68
N ARG A 116 -3.97 -24.69 -18.21
CA ARG A 116 -3.00 -23.63 -18.55
C ARG A 116 -3.58 -22.57 -19.49
N GLU A 117 -4.34 -22.97 -20.51
CA GLU A 117 -4.89 -22.03 -21.50
C GLU A 117 -5.92 -21.09 -20.88
N ILE A 118 -6.72 -21.59 -19.95
CA ILE A 118 -7.69 -20.77 -19.21
C ILE A 118 -6.98 -19.78 -18.30
N ARG A 119 -5.94 -20.20 -17.57
CA ARG A 119 -5.11 -19.28 -16.77
C ARG A 119 -4.55 -18.14 -17.62
N LYS A 120 -4.08 -18.43 -18.85
CA LYS A 120 -3.58 -17.40 -19.77
C LYS A 120 -4.65 -16.41 -20.20
N ILE A 121 -5.88 -16.88 -20.48
CA ILE A 121 -7.01 -16.03 -20.86
C ILE A 121 -7.37 -15.11 -19.70
N LEU A 122 -7.60 -15.67 -18.52
CA LEU A 122 -7.95 -14.91 -17.30
C LEU A 122 -6.87 -13.87 -16.96
N TYR A 123 -5.59 -14.23 -17.09
CA TYR A 123 -4.47 -13.31 -16.86
C TYR A 123 -4.48 -12.14 -17.86
N LYS A 124 -4.71 -12.41 -19.16
CA LYS A 124 -4.80 -11.37 -20.19
C LYS A 124 -5.97 -10.41 -19.92
N GLU A 125 -7.14 -10.94 -19.60
CA GLU A 125 -8.32 -10.11 -19.30
C GLU A 125 -8.11 -9.28 -18.03
N ARG A 126 -7.47 -9.84 -17.00
CA ARG A 126 -7.09 -9.10 -15.80
C ARG A 126 -6.13 -7.95 -16.13
N ILE A 127 -5.13 -8.17 -16.99
CA ILE A 127 -4.20 -7.11 -17.42
C ILE A 127 -4.95 -6.00 -18.17
N LYS A 128 -5.85 -6.34 -19.10
CA LYS A 128 -6.65 -5.33 -19.81
C LYS A 128 -7.48 -4.48 -18.81
N SER A 129 -8.09 -5.13 -17.84
CA SER A 129 -8.90 -4.44 -16.80
C SER A 129 -8.06 -3.56 -15.88
N PHE A 130 -6.75 -3.81 -15.76
CA PHE A 130 -5.83 -2.99 -14.98
C PHE A 130 -5.46 -1.65 -15.65
N TYR A 131 -5.46 -1.57 -16.98
CA TYR A 131 -5.04 -0.34 -17.67
C TYR A 131 -5.78 0.93 -17.22
N PRO A 132 -7.12 0.96 -17.08
CA PRO A 132 -7.83 2.13 -16.59
C PRO A 132 -7.47 2.50 -15.14
N ILE A 133 -7.07 1.51 -14.32
CA ILE A 133 -6.73 1.68 -12.91
C ILE A 133 -5.31 2.23 -12.77
N ASN A 134 -4.39 1.82 -13.64
CA ASN A 134 -2.96 2.14 -13.55
C ASN A 134 -2.67 3.64 -13.46
N LYS A 135 -3.46 4.49 -14.14
CA LYS A 135 -3.32 5.95 -14.04
C LYS A 135 -3.46 6.48 -12.59
N TYR A 136 -4.26 5.82 -11.76
CA TYR A 136 -4.42 6.19 -10.35
C TYR A 136 -3.22 5.72 -9.52
N TYR A 137 -2.65 4.54 -9.82
CA TYR A 137 -1.42 4.07 -9.18
C TYR A 137 -0.24 5.01 -9.47
N ILE A 138 -0.09 5.47 -10.72
CA ILE A 138 0.94 6.46 -11.08
C ILE A 138 0.75 7.75 -10.29
N LYS A 139 -0.49 8.25 -10.17
CA LYS A 139 -0.81 9.42 -9.36
C LYS A 139 -0.49 9.20 -7.88
N LEU A 140 -0.82 8.01 -7.35
CA LEU A 140 -0.54 7.64 -5.98
C LEU A 140 0.96 7.68 -5.69
N TRP A 141 1.79 7.03 -6.52
CA TRP A 141 3.25 7.04 -6.35
C TRP A 141 3.85 8.43 -6.41
N LYS A 142 3.39 9.28 -7.32
CA LYS A 142 3.82 10.68 -7.39
C LYS A 142 3.46 11.44 -6.10
N ALA A 143 2.24 11.27 -5.61
CA ALA A 143 1.77 11.93 -4.39
C ALA A 143 2.52 11.45 -3.14
N MET A 144 2.80 10.14 -3.01
CA MET A 144 3.58 9.57 -1.91
C MET A 144 5.01 10.12 -1.90
N ASN A 145 5.67 10.18 -3.06
CA ASN A 145 7.01 10.77 -3.18
C ASN A 145 7.00 12.26 -2.82
N GLN A 146 6.00 13.02 -3.27
CA GLN A 146 5.89 14.44 -2.94
C GLN A 146 5.63 14.65 -1.43
N ALA A 147 4.73 13.87 -0.83
CA ALA A 147 4.46 13.95 0.60
C ALA A 147 5.71 13.59 1.45
N SER A 148 6.49 12.61 1.01
CA SER A 148 7.75 12.24 1.67
C SER A 148 8.80 13.36 1.57
N ARG A 149 8.92 14.01 0.42
CA ARG A 149 9.79 15.19 0.27
C ARG A 149 9.37 16.33 1.19
N ASN A 150 8.08 16.56 1.37
CA ASN A 150 7.56 17.56 2.31
C ASN A 150 7.84 17.25 3.80
N LEU A 151 8.24 16.01 4.11
CA LEU A 151 8.72 15.57 5.42
C LEU A 151 10.26 15.55 5.52
N GLY A 152 10.97 16.06 4.49
CA GLY A 152 12.42 16.14 4.48
C GLY A 152 13.15 14.87 4.03
N TYR A 153 12.44 13.90 3.44
CA TYR A 153 13.05 12.73 2.81
C TYR A 153 13.33 12.98 1.32
N LYS A 154 14.35 12.35 0.76
CA LYS A 154 14.66 12.40 -0.67
C LYS A 154 13.53 11.86 -1.53
N ASN A 155 12.89 10.78 -1.08
CA ASN A 155 11.78 10.09 -1.75
C ASN A 155 11.01 9.20 -0.76
N TYR A 156 9.97 8.52 -1.26
CA TYR A 156 9.16 7.60 -0.44
C TYR A 156 9.95 6.36 0.02
N LEU A 157 10.95 5.90 -0.74
CA LEU A 157 11.78 4.77 -0.34
C LEU A 157 12.62 5.08 0.91
N GLU A 158 13.21 6.28 0.97
CA GLU A 158 13.96 6.73 2.17
C GLU A 158 13.04 6.85 3.40
N TYR A 159 11.82 7.39 3.22
CA TYR A 159 10.81 7.36 4.28
C TYR A 159 10.52 5.92 4.74
N CYS A 160 10.30 4.97 3.81
CA CYS A 160 10.10 3.57 4.14
C CYS A 160 11.30 2.95 4.88
N SER A 161 12.52 3.32 4.51
CA SER A 161 13.74 2.88 5.22
C SER A 161 13.71 3.32 6.68
N PHE A 162 13.29 4.55 6.94
CA PHE A 162 13.17 5.07 8.29
C PHE A 162 12.11 4.32 9.12
N ILE A 163 10.87 4.20 8.62
CA ILE A 163 9.77 3.60 9.39
C ILE A 163 9.95 2.11 9.64
N ASN A 164 10.60 1.40 8.71
CA ASN A 164 10.83 -0.05 8.81
C ASN A 164 12.19 -0.40 9.44
N LEU A 165 13.00 0.60 9.76
CA LEU A 165 14.37 0.42 10.28
C LEU A 165 15.20 -0.52 9.37
N LYS A 166 15.07 -0.37 8.05
CA LYS A 166 15.72 -1.23 7.04
C LYS A 166 16.44 -0.37 6.01
N ASP A 167 17.67 -0.75 5.71
CA ASP A 167 18.44 -0.21 4.58
C ASP A 167 18.00 -0.92 3.29
N TYR A 168 17.08 -0.31 2.56
CA TYR A 168 16.56 -0.88 1.31
C TYR A 168 17.59 -0.88 0.17
N GLU A 169 18.56 0.06 0.16
CA GLU A 169 19.62 0.02 -0.84
C GLU A 169 20.55 -1.18 -0.63
N LYS A 170 20.92 -1.46 0.61
CA LYS A 170 21.69 -2.66 0.96
C LYS A 170 20.91 -3.95 0.67
N LEU A 171 19.60 -3.96 0.94
CA LEU A 171 18.73 -5.08 0.61
C LEU A 171 18.69 -5.34 -0.90
N LYS A 172 18.55 -4.28 -1.71
CA LYS A 172 18.58 -4.34 -3.17
C LYS A 172 19.89 -4.95 -3.68
N GLN A 173 21.03 -4.47 -3.16
CA GLN A 173 22.34 -5.02 -3.54
C GLN A 173 22.44 -6.52 -3.24
N LYS A 174 22.00 -6.96 -2.05
CA LYS A 174 21.97 -8.37 -1.68
C LYS A 174 21.05 -9.19 -2.58
N ALA A 175 19.86 -8.69 -2.89
CA ALA A 175 18.91 -9.35 -3.80
C ALA A 175 19.50 -9.49 -5.22
N GLN A 176 20.17 -8.45 -5.72
CA GLN A 176 20.83 -8.49 -7.03
C GLN A 176 21.97 -9.55 -7.04
N GLN A 177 22.79 -9.57 -5.99
CA GLN A 177 23.86 -10.59 -5.85
C GLN A 177 23.27 -12.01 -5.81
N PHE A 178 22.17 -12.21 -5.10
CA PHE A 178 21.47 -13.49 -5.06
C PHE A 178 20.96 -13.91 -6.45
N LEU A 179 20.27 -13.01 -7.16
CA LEU A 179 19.76 -13.26 -8.51
C LEU A 179 20.88 -13.63 -9.49
N VAL A 180 22.02 -12.93 -9.43
CA VAL A 180 23.19 -13.24 -10.29
C VAL A 180 23.71 -14.63 -9.99
N LYS A 181 23.87 -14.99 -8.69
CA LYS A 181 24.41 -16.29 -8.27
C LYS A 181 23.50 -17.48 -8.59
N THR A 182 22.18 -17.27 -8.62
CA THR A 182 21.19 -18.34 -8.82
C THR A 182 20.63 -18.41 -10.24
N LYS A 183 21.02 -17.48 -11.11
CA LYS A 183 20.46 -17.38 -12.47
C LYS A 183 20.65 -18.63 -13.29
N SER A 184 21.86 -19.23 -13.31
CA SER A 184 22.14 -20.44 -14.06
C SER A 184 21.27 -21.60 -13.57
N LEU A 185 21.25 -21.86 -12.26
CA LEU A 185 20.44 -22.92 -11.67
C LEU A 185 18.95 -22.76 -12.03
N TYR A 186 18.41 -21.54 -11.97
CA TYR A 186 17.02 -21.29 -12.34
C TYR A 186 16.76 -21.56 -13.82
N VAL A 187 17.67 -21.12 -14.69
CA VAL A 187 17.54 -21.32 -16.15
C VAL A 187 17.59 -22.80 -16.49
N ASP A 188 18.55 -23.56 -15.93
CA ASP A 188 18.69 -24.99 -16.14
C ASP A 188 17.40 -25.74 -15.73
N LEU A 189 16.86 -25.46 -14.53
CA LEU A 189 15.59 -26.04 -14.07
C LEU A 189 14.37 -25.68 -14.97
N MET A 190 14.38 -24.53 -15.62
CA MET A 190 13.27 -24.11 -16.50
C MET A 190 13.33 -24.75 -17.89
N TYR A 191 14.51 -25.23 -18.33
CA TYR A 191 14.67 -25.92 -19.61
C TYR A 191 14.61 -27.44 -19.50
N GLU A 192 14.76 -28.00 -18.27
CA GLU A 192 14.63 -29.44 -18.00
C GLU A 192 13.18 -29.91 -17.84
N ASN A 193 12.18 -28.98 -17.76
CA ASN A 193 10.74 -29.24 -17.66
C ASN A 193 9.98 -28.60 -18.83
#